data_b1f5be3e0d02a1d60553cf625d5604b7
#
_entry.id   b1f5be3e0d02a1d60553cf625d5604b7
#
_cell.length_a   1.000
_cell.length_b   1.000
_cell.length_c   1.000
_cell.angle_alpha   90.00
_cell.angle_beta   90.00
_cell.angle_gamma   90.00
#
_symmetry.space_group_name_H-M   'P 1'
#
loop_
_entity.id
_entity.type
_entity.pdbx_description
1 polymer ?
#
loop_
_entity_poly.entity_id
_entity_poly.type
_entity_poly.pdbx_seq_one_letter_code
_entity_poly.pdbx_strand_id
1 'polypeptide(L)'
;MPNKPLLYAGLLFVIWAGSVTAQQEPLSVIDWVKRNPDQPPMTSAVLPPRFEPPVAPDARVPDVTVAPLEQSARRIIGIVPAAVTGLPESLWTGSAAPALAAQFADLPSLRLPAAQALLYTLLLTEAIAPGQDAQGEATLTLARVEALGRLGAHDAAIALLEQADVARDPAHFAAYMDLALLTGEVDRACAILSGKPYLAPSLAHRSFCAARRGDLPSSALLYDTGYSLGSIPAP
;
A
#
# COMPACT_ATOMS: atom_id res chain seq x y z
N MET A 1 -34.52 -31.30 -64.20
CA MET A 1 -34.11 -30.37 -65.26
C MET A 1 -33.43 -29.21 -64.62
N PRO A 2 -32.36 -28.64 -65.12
CA PRO A 2 -30.98 -29.18 -65.11
C PRO A 2 -30.06 -28.47 -64.16
N ASN A 3 -29.04 -29.21 -63.77
CA ASN A 3 -27.88 -28.85 -62.94
C ASN A 3 -27.08 -27.67 -63.55
N LYS A 4 -26.60 -26.77 -62.67
CA LYS A 4 -25.42 -25.91 -62.96
C LYS A 4 -24.36 -26.16 -61.91
N PRO A 5 -23.16 -26.60 -62.28
CA PRO A 5 -22.03 -26.68 -61.37
C PRO A 5 -21.39 -25.30 -61.21
N LEU A 6 -21.26 -24.85 -59.95
CA LEU A 6 -20.48 -23.69 -59.58
C LEU A 6 -18.99 -24.05 -59.54
N LEU A 7 -18.24 -23.47 -60.43
CA LEU A 7 -16.78 -23.49 -60.48
C LEU A 7 -16.21 -22.78 -59.24
N TYR A 8 -15.55 -23.52 -58.36
CA TYR A 8 -14.69 -22.95 -57.34
C TYR A 8 -13.35 -22.60 -57.94
N ALA A 9 -13.12 -21.30 -58.16
CA ALA A 9 -11.81 -20.75 -58.45
C ALA A 9 -11.04 -20.63 -57.13
N GLY A 10 -10.21 -21.61 -56.86
CA GLY A 10 -9.27 -21.58 -55.72
C GLY A 10 -8.16 -20.54 -55.96
N LEU A 11 -8.19 -19.46 -55.18
CA LEU A 11 -7.09 -18.51 -55.12
C LEU A 11 -6.09 -19.03 -54.11
N LEU A 12 -5.02 -19.70 -54.57
CA LEU A 12 -3.86 -20.08 -53.78
C LEU A 12 -3.05 -18.82 -53.44
N PHE A 13 -3.24 -18.29 -52.27
CA PHE A 13 -2.35 -17.28 -51.67
C PHE A 13 -1.15 -18.02 -51.08
N VAL A 14 -0.04 -18.03 -51.79
CA VAL A 14 1.25 -18.47 -51.30
C VAL A 14 1.79 -17.38 -50.38
N ILE A 15 1.63 -17.55 -49.05
CA ILE A 15 2.27 -16.70 -48.07
C ILE A 15 3.74 -17.12 -47.97
N TRP A 16 4.63 -16.34 -48.55
CA TRP A 16 6.05 -16.46 -48.34
C TRP A 16 6.36 -15.96 -46.91
N ALA A 17 6.46 -16.86 -45.96
CA ALA A 17 6.97 -16.57 -44.62
C ALA A 17 8.49 -16.36 -44.75
N GLY A 18 8.90 -15.14 -44.95
CA GLY A 18 10.30 -14.74 -44.76
C GLY A 18 10.68 -14.90 -43.29
N SER A 19 11.59 -15.81 -43.00
CA SER A 19 12.20 -15.95 -41.67
C SER A 19 12.99 -14.69 -41.34
N VAL A 20 12.42 -13.82 -40.54
CA VAL A 20 13.18 -12.72 -39.93
C VAL A 20 13.95 -13.32 -38.77
N THR A 21 15.20 -13.67 -39.03
CA THR A 21 16.17 -14.00 -37.97
C THR A 21 16.59 -12.70 -37.29
N ALA A 22 15.83 -12.26 -36.30
CA ALA A 22 16.28 -11.25 -35.37
C ALA A 22 17.16 -11.91 -34.29
N GLN A 23 18.35 -12.35 -34.71
CA GLN A 23 19.44 -12.71 -33.78
C GLN A 23 20.44 -11.55 -33.78
N GLN A 24 20.15 -10.55 -33.02
CA GLN A 24 21.19 -9.71 -32.47
C GLN A 24 21.50 -10.23 -31.08
N GLU A 25 22.45 -11.14 -30.99
CA GLU A 25 23.14 -11.38 -29.73
C GLU A 25 23.65 -10.04 -29.19
N PRO A 26 23.43 -9.72 -27.91
CA PRO A 26 23.97 -8.50 -27.35
C PRO A 26 25.48 -8.54 -27.53
N LEU A 27 26.00 -7.55 -28.25
CA LEU A 27 27.46 -7.42 -28.50
C LEU A 27 28.16 -7.34 -27.15
N SER A 28 28.72 -8.46 -26.69
CA SER A 28 29.56 -8.46 -25.53
C SER A 28 30.84 -7.67 -25.86
N VAL A 29 31.20 -6.73 -25.01
CA VAL A 29 32.46 -5.97 -25.13
C VAL A 29 33.64 -6.89 -25.24
N ILE A 30 33.59 -8.06 -24.59
CA ILE A 30 34.61 -9.11 -24.62
C ILE A 30 34.72 -9.74 -26.02
N ASP A 31 33.60 -9.98 -26.69
CA ASP A 31 33.61 -10.56 -28.04
C ASP A 31 34.04 -9.55 -29.11
N TRP A 32 33.77 -8.27 -28.88
CA TRP A 32 34.29 -7.21 -29.74
C TRP A 32 35.79 -7.08 -29.63
N VAL A 33 36.35 -7.08 -28.42
CA VAL A 33 37.80 -7.03 -28.18
C VAL A 33 38.52 -8.23 -28.80
N LYS A 34 37.98 -9.45 -28.69
CA LYS A 34 38.55 -10.67 -29.29
C LYS A 34 38.55 -10.64 -30.80
N ARG A 35 37.58 -9.99 -31.44
CA ARG A 35 37.50 -9.89 -32.91
C ARG A 35 38.36 -8.78 -33.49
N ASN A 36 38.83 -7.83 -32.67
CA ASN A 36 39.62 -6.69 -33.09
C ASN A 36 40.91 -6.53 -32.22
N PRO A 37 41.81 -7.53 -32.21
CA PRO A 37 42.97 -7.53 -31.31
C PRO A 37 43.96 -6.38 -31.58
N ASP A 38 43.98 -5.87 -32.81
CA ASP A 38 44.91 -4.81 -33.24
C ASP A 38 44.29 -3.38 -33.17
N GLN A 39 43.06 -3.26 -32.73
CA GLN A 39 42.44 -1.96 -32.58
C GLN A 39 42.69 -1.48 -31.15
N PRO A 40 43.47 -0.39 -30.98
CA PRO A 40 43.63 0.17 -29.62
C PRO A 40 42.27 0.45 -29.05
N PRO A 41 42.04 0.22 -27.72
CA PRO A 41 40.78 0.56 -27.09
C PRO A 41 40.50 2.04 -27.43
N MET A 42 39.33 2.30 -27.98
CA MET A 42 38.89 3.67 -28.16
C MET A 42 38.81 4.25 -26.76
N THR A 43 39.92 4.83 -26.35
CA THR A 43 39.88 5.78 -25.22
C THR A 43 38.88 6.83 -25.66
N SER A 44 37.67 6.74 -25.10
CA SER A 44 36.78 7.90 -25.11
C SER A 44 37.66 9.04 -24.73
N ALA A 45 37.89 9.97 -25.65
CA ALA A 45 38.61 11.18 -25.31
C ALA A 45 37.86 11.75 -24.12
N VAL A 46 38.44 11.60 -22.94
CA VAL A 46 37.98 12.30 -21.76
C VAL A 46 38.21 13.74 -22.13
N LEU A 47 37.16 14.35 -22.69
CA LEU A 47 37.15 15.79 -22.86
C LEU A 47 37.57 16.36 -21.51
N PRO A 48 38.60 17.21 -21.49
CA PRO A 48 38.97 17.86 -20.23
C PRO A 48 37.69 18.43 -19.61
N PRO A 49 37.51 18.26 -18.30
CA PRO A 49 36.29 18.72 -17.66
C PRO A 49 36.05 20.15 -18.09
N ARG A 50 34.99 20.42 -18.84
CA ARG A 50 34.54 21.79 -19.04
C ARG A 50 34.37 22.35 -17.63
N PHE A 51 35.00 23.44 -17.34
CA PHE A 51 34.69 24.21 -16.17
C PHE A 51 33.25 24.70 -16.34
N GLU A 52 32.32 23.85 -15.98
CA GLU A 52 30.94 24.28 -15.80
C GLU A 52 30.92 25.09 -14.53
N PRO A 53 30.39 26.31 -14.57
CA PRO A 53 30.19 27.07 -13.33
C PRO A 53 29.31 26.21 -12.41
N PRO A 54 29.54 26.20 -11.09
CA PRO A 54 28.77 25.38 -10.16
C PRO A 54 27.29 25.67 -10.36
N VAL A 55 26.53 24.63 -10.61
CA VAL A 55 25.09 24.69 -10.98
C VAL A 55 24.26 25.28 -9.83
N ALA A 56 24.81 25.30 -8.61
CA ALA A 56 24.27 26.01 -7.46
C ALA A 56 25.42 26.40 -6.54
N PRO A 57 25.70 27.72 -6.38
CA PRO A 57 26.69 28.17 -5.43
C PRO A 57 26.34 27.86 -3.97
N ASP A 58 25.07 27.49 -3.70
CA ASP A 58 24.53 27.20 -2.37
C ASP A 58 24.29 25.70 -2.12
N ALA A 59 24.81 24.82 -2.98
CA ALA A 59 24.74 23.37 -2.76
C ALA A 59 25.54 23.00 -1.50
N ARG A 60 24.87 22.99 -0.36
CA ARG A 60 25.41 22.42 0.88
C ARG A 60 25.19 20.92 0.84
N VAL A 61 26.23 20.18 1.22
CA VAL A 61 26.07 18.74 1.48
C VAL A 61 25.01 18.62 2.58
N PRO A 62 23.90 17.88 2.35
CA PRO A 62 22.93 17.70 3.41
C PRO A 62 23.59 17.03 4.61
N ASP A 63 23.30 17.52 5.81
CA ASP A 63 23.74 16.88 7.05
C ASP A 63 23.10 15.48 7.13
N VAL A 64 23.92 14.44 7.03
CA VAL A 64 23.49 13.06 7.21
C VAL A 64 23.52 12.75 8.69
N THR A 65 22.36 12.78 9.33
CA THR A 65 22.18 12.29 10.70
C THR A 65 22.01 10.77 10.68
N VAL A 66 22.92 10.06 11.33
CA VAL A 66 22.81 8.62 11.55
C VAL A 66 22.12 8.40 12.89
N ALA A 67 20.93 7.81 12.88
CA ALA A 67 20.23 7.36 14.08
C ALA A 67 20.23 5.82 14.13
N PRO A 68 20.29 5.19 15.32
CA PRO A 68 20.07 3.76 15.47
C PRO A 68 18.72 3.37 14.87
N LEU A 69 18.66 2.21 14.21
CA LEU A 69 17.47 1.72 13.53
C LEU A 69 16.28 1.50 14.49
N GLU A 70 16.59 1.28 15.78
CA GLU A 70 15.62 1.14 16.87
C GLU A 70 14.97 2.47 17.29
N GLN A 71 15.59 3.61 16.97
CA GLN A 71 14.98 4.92 17.10
C GLN A 71 14.20 5.23 15.83
N SER A 72 13.09 4.53 15.62
CA SER A 72 12.15 4.91 14.57
C SER A 72 11.80 6.38 14.72
N ALA A 73 12.05 7.17 13.67
CA ALA A 73 11.62 8.56 13.64
C ALA A 73 10.14 8.61 14.04
N ARG A 74 9.79 9.48 14.98
CA ARG A 74 8.42 9.65 15.43
C ARG A 74 7.55 9.92 14.21
N ARG A 75 6.58 9.05 13.99
CA ARG A 75 5.66 9.22 12.85
C ARG A 75 4.59 10.22 13.25
N ILE A 76 4.35 11.15 12.34
CA ILE A 76 3.20 12.05 12.41
C ILE A 76 2.06 11.33 11.69
N ILE A 77 0.98 11.07 12.41
CA ILE A 77 -0.20 10.38 11.85
C ILE A 77 -1.41 11.28 11.94
N GLY A 78 -2.07 11.47 10.82
CA GLY A 78 -3.27 12.28 10.66
C GLY A 78 -3.54 12.53 9.19
N ILE A 79 -4.71 13.01 8.86
CA ILE A 79 -5.14 13.27 7.48
C ILE A 79 -5.13 14.76 7.18
N VAL A 80 -5.32 15.58 8.21
CA VAL A 80 -5.40 17.03 8.07
C VAL A 80 -4.14 17.66 8.67
N PRO A 81 -3.35 18.40 7.88
CA PRO A 81 -2.14 19.04 8.35
C PRO A 81 -2.35 19.94 9.58
N ALA A 82 -1.41 19.89 10.53
CA ALA A 82 -1.44 20.71 11.74
C ALA A 82 -1.59 22.21 11.42
N ALA A 83 -0.97 22.68 10.33
CA ALA A 83 -1.10 24.07 9.86
C ALA A 83 -2.53 24.45 9.46
N VAL A 84 -3.35 23.49 9.03
CA VAL A 84 -4.76 23.71 8.65
C VAL A 84 -5.67 23.68 9.88
N THR A 85 -5.42 22.73 10.78
CA THR A 85 -6.23 22.57 11.99
C THR A 85 -5.92 23.61 13.06
N GLY A 86 -4.73 24.22 13.03
CA GLY A 86 -4.23 25.12 14.08
C GLY A 86 -3.85 24.40 15.37
N LEU A 87 -3.85 23.06 15.37
CA LEU A 87 -3.45 22.26 16.53
C LEU A 87 -1.95 21.92 16.44
N PRO A 88 -1.21 21.90 17.56
CA PRO A 88 0.21 21.59 17.54
C PRO A 88 0.44 20.10 17.25
N GLU A 89 1.49 19.77 16.50
CA GLU A 89 1.90 18.38 16.25
C GLU A 89 2.18 17.60 17.55
N SER A 90 2.58 18.30 18.63
CA SER A 90 2.83 17.73 19.95
C SER A 90 1.56 17.46 20.77
N LEU A 91 0.38 17.58 20.20
CA LEU A 91 -0.91 17.53 20.89
C LEU A 91 -1.05 16.35 21.86
N TRP A 92 -0.56 15.17 21.49
CA TRP A 92 -0.71 13.94 22.27
C TRP A 92 0.52 13.55 23.08
N THR A 93 1.66 14.22 22.91
CA THR A 93 2.95 13.79 23.47
C THR A 93 3.00 13.79 25.00
N GLY A 94 2.19 14.59 25.65
CA GLY A 94 2.08 14.67 27.12
C GLY A 94 1.08 13.71 27.74
N SER A 95 0.44 12.85 26.94
CA SER A 95 -0.61 11.95 27.39
C SER A 95 -0.18 10.48 27.31
N ALA A 96 -0.85 9.60 28.04
CA ALA A 96 -0.68 8.14 27.89
C ALA A 96 -1.68 7.61 26.85
N ALA A 97 -1.21 6.81 25.88
CA ALA A 97 -2.06 6.25 24.81
C ALA A 97 -3.29 5.49 25.34
N PRO A 98 -3.19 4.61 26.37
CA PRO A 98 -4.35 3.94 26.91
C PRO A 98 -5.37 4.89 27.56
N ALA A 99 -4.91 5.97 28.17
CA ALA A 99 -5.80 6.96 28.77
C ALA A 99 -6.57 7.73 27.70
N LEU A 100 -5.92 8.12 26.60
CA LEU A 100 -6.59 8.72 25.45
C LEU A 100 -7.59 7.76 24.80
N ALA A 101 -7.23 6.50 24.65
CA ALA A 101 -8.12 5.49 24.09
C ALA A 101 -9.39 5.33 24.95
N ALA A 102 -9.25 5.27 26.28
CA ALA A 102 -10.38 5.23 27.20
C ALA A 102 -11.26 6.49 27.07
N GLN A 103 -10.66 7.68 27.00
CA GLN A 103 -11.42 8.92 26.82
C GLN A 103 -12.18 8.93 25.50
N PHE A 104 -11.58 8.46 24.40
CA PHE A 104 -12.30 8.36 23.11
C PHE A 104 -13.39 7.31 23.15
N ALA A 105 -13.21 6.19 23.86
CA ALA A 105 -14.23 5.17 24.02
C ALA A 105 -15.45 5.68 24.80
N ASP A 106 -15.23 6.51 25.81
CA ASP A 106 -16.27 7.05 26.71
C ASP A 106 -16.92 8.35 26.20
N LEU A 107 -16.58 8.80 24.98
CA LEU A 107 -17.16 10.02 24.42
C LEU A 107 -18.69 9.91 24.30
N PRO A 108 -19.44 10.85 24.91
CA PRO A 108 -20.89 10.88 24.77
C PRO A 108 -21.30 11.31 23.35
N SER A 109 -22.54 11.04 22.98
CA SER A 109 -23.08 11.55 21.73
C SER A 109 -23.16 13.09 21.77
N LEU A 110 -22.35 13.74 20.94
CA LEU A 110 -22.30 15.20 20.85
C LEU A 110 -23.47 15.68 19.98
N ARG A 111 -24.33 16.53 20.56
CA ARG A 111 -25.49 17.10 19.85
C ARG A 111 -25.19 18.48 19.22
N LEU A 112 -24.16 19.16 19.69
CA LEU A 112 -23.78 20.49 19.20
C LEU A 112 -22.89 20.32 17.95
N PRO A 113 -23.26 20.90 16.79
CA PRO A 113 -22.48 20.80 15.56
C PRO A 113 -21.05 21.30 15.72
N ALA A 114 -20.85 22.39 16.47
CA ALA A 114 -19.48 22.90 16.73
C ALA A 114 -18.63 21.93 17.53
N ALA A 115 -19.20 21.21 18.50
CA ALA A 115 -18.49 20.21 19.27
C ALA A 115 -18.15 18.98 18.40
N GLN A 116 -19.05 18.57 17.52
CA GLN A 116 -18.76 17.51 16.53
C GLN A 116 -17.64 17.94 15.58
N ALA A 117 -17.69 19.15 15.03
CA ALA A 117 -16.63 19.67 14.15
C ALA A 117 -15.28 19.72 14.85
N LEU A 118 -15.23 20.16 16.12
CA LEU A 118 -14.02 20.15 16.91
C LEU A 118 -13.50 18.73 17.12
N LEU A 119 -14.36 17.77 17.44
CA LEU A 119 -13.97 16.37 17.61
C LEU A 119 -13.41 15.79 16.30
N TYR A 120 -14.04 16.05 15.15
CA TYR A 120 -13.49 15.65 13.85
C TYR A 120 -12.11 16.25 13.61
N THR A 121 -11.95 17.54 13.84
CA THR A 121 -10.66 18.22 13.72
C THR A 121 -9.60 17.53 14.59
N LEU A 122 -9.95 17.21 15.82
CA LEU A 122 -9.06 16.57 16.79
C LEU A 122 -8.69 15.14 16.40
N LEU A 123 -9.65 14.37 15.87
CA LEU A 123 -9.42 13.00 15.40
C LEU A 123 -8.64 12.92 14.10
N LEU A 124 -8.70 13.94 13.24
CA LEU A 124 -8.08 13.92 11.91
C LEU A 124 -6.76 14.67 11.85
N THR A 125 -6.42 15.49 12.84
CA THR A 125 -5.19 16.29 12.82
C THR A 125 -3.94 15.43 12.78
N GLU A 126 -2.97 15.87 12.01
CA GLU A 126 -1.61 15.34 12.05
C GLU A 126 -0.97 15.66 13.40
N ALA A 127 -0.58 14.62 14.11
CA ALA A 127 0.08 14.76 15.38
C ALA A 127 1.00 13.58 15.71
N ILE A 128 2.00 13.87 16.54
CA ILE A 128 2.91 12.85 17.06
C ILE A 128 2.17 12.02 18.10
N ALA A 129 2.27 10.70 18.01
CA ALA A 129 1.65 9.80 18.95
C ALA A 129 2.23 9.97 20.38
N PRO A 130 1.43 9.66 21.43
CA PRO A 130 1.91 9.63 22.80
C PRO A 130 2.93 8.52 22.99
N GLY A 131 3.87 8.73 23.89
CA GLY A 131 4.98 7.79 24.08
C GLY A 131 6.05 7.91 23.01
N GLN A 132 6.98 6.97 23.00
CA GLN A 132 8.09 6.94 22.04
C GLN A 132 8.19 5.58 21.32
N ASP A 133 7.14 4.77 21.41
CA ASP A 133 7.10 3.42 20.89
C ASP A 133 5.97 3.22 19.87
N ALA A 134 6.11 2.16 19.09
CA ALA A 134 5.13 1.77 18.09
C ALA A 134 3.78 1.36 18.73
N GLN A 135 3.78 0.92 19.98
CA GLN A 135 2.58 0.50 20.68
C GLN A 135 1.67 1.69 21.03
N GLY A 136 2.25 2.81 21.48
CA GLY A 136 1.49 4.02 21.74
C GLY A 136 0.87 4.59 20.47
N GLU A 137 1.63 4.55 19.36
CA GLU A 137 1.14 4.93 18.02
C GLU A 137 -0.05 4.06 17.60
N ALA A 138 0.07 2.74 17.67
CA ALA A 138 -0.97 1.81 17.28
C ALA A 138 -2.23 1.98 18.13
N THR A 139 -2.08 2.09 19.46
CA THR A 139 -3.19 2.27 20.40
C THR A 139 -3.97 3.56 20.10
N LEU A 140 -3.27 4.68 19.90
CA LEU A 140 -3.94 5.95 19.58
C LEU A 140 -4.63 5.91 18.22
N THR A 141 -3.98 5.34 17.21
CA THR A 141 -4.54 5.23 15.86
C THR A 141 -5.84 4.43 15.89
N LEU A 142 -5.86 3.26 16.54
CA LEU A 142 -7.08 2.46 16.66
C LEU A 142 -8.18 3.19 17.42
N ALA A 143 -7.86 3.86 18.51
CA ALA A 143 -8.84 4.63 19.27
C ALA A 143 -9.47 5.76 18.45
N ARG A 144 -8.69 6.44 17.60
CA ARG A 144 -9.18 7.47 16.66
C ARG A 144 -10.07 6.84 15.59
N VAL A 145 -9.67 5.70 15.02
CA VAL A 145 -10.45 4.95 14.02
C VAL A 145 -11.79 4.49 14.58
N GLU A 146 -11.82 3.93 15.79
CA GLU A 146 -13.05 3.53 16.46
C GLU A 146 -13.97 4.72 16.72
N ALA A 147 -13.42 5.86 17.18
CA ALA A 147 -14.19 7.07 17.39
C ALA A 147 -14.80 7.60 16.08
N LEU A 148 -14.02 7.61 14.97
CA LEU A 148 -14.49 7.99 13.64
C LEU A 148 -15.60 7.03 13.14
N GLY A 149 -15.42 5.72 13.35
CA GLY A 149 -16.41 4.70 13.00
C GLY A 149 -17.75 4.93 13.70
N ARG A 150 -17.74 5.25 15.02
CA ARG A 150 -18.95 5.57 15.78
C ARG A 150 -19.63 6.87 15.32
N LEU A 151 -18.86 7.79 14.75
CA LEU A 151 -19.39 9.01 14.13
C LEU A 151 -19.89 8.79 12.71
N GLY A 152 -19.77 7.58 12.16
CA GLY A 152 -20.13 7.27 10.77
C GLY A 152 -19.13 7.76 9.73
N ALA A 153 -17.95 8.23 10.15
CA ALA A 153 -16.90 8.75 9.28
C ALA A 153 -15.98 7.61 8.78
N HIS A 154 -16.55 6.61 8.12
CA HIS A 154 -15.85 5.39 7.71
C HIS A 154 -14.71 5.67 6.73
N ASP A 155 -14.92 6.54 5.74
CA ASP A 155 -13.90 6.90 4.76
C ASP A 155 -12.68 7.57 5.42
N ALA A 156 -12.92 8.45 6.39
CA ALA A 156 -11.87 9.10 7.16
C ALA A 156 -11.11 8.09 8.06
N ALA A 157 -11.81 7.12 8.63
CA ALA A 157 -11.21 6.05 9.42
C ALA A 157 -10.32 5.16 8.54
N ILE A 158 -10.78 4.79 7.34
CA ILE A 158 -10.01 4.03 6.35
C ILE A 158 -8.75 4.81 5.95
N ALA A 159 -8.88 6.08 5.59
CA ALA A 159 -7.75 6.92 5.19
C ALA A 159 -6.71 7.07 6.31
N LEU A 160 -7.14 7.17 7.57
CA LEU A 160 -6.24 7.23 8.72
C LEU A 160 -5.46 5.93 8.90
N LEU A 161 -6.11 4.77 8.73
CA LEU A 161 -5.45 3.47 8.77
C LEU A 161 -4.46 3.29 7.62
N GLU A 162 -4.80 3.74 6.42
CA GLU A 162 -3.91 3.68 5.26
C GLU A 162 -2.64 4.51 5.47
N GLN A 163 -2.76 5.67 6.08
CA GLN A 163 -1.60 6.49 6.42
C GLN A 163 -0.74 5.84 7.52
N ALA A 164 -1.37 5.14 8.46
CA ALA A 164 -0.67 4.42 9.52
C ALA A 164 0.03 3.13 9.04
N ASP A 165 -0.16 2.72 7.79
CA ASP A 165 0.24 1.44 7.19
C ASP A 165 -0.55 0.25 7.77
N VAL A 166 -1.68 -0.03 7.15
CA VAL A 166 -2.60 -1.13 7.54
C VAL A 166 -1.93 -2.50 7.63
N ALA A 167 -0.83 -2.71 6.91
CA ALA A 167 -0.14 -3.99 6.84
C ALA A 167 0.99 -4.14 7.87
N ARG A 168 1.19 -3.12 8.71
CA ARG A 168 2.22 -3.10 9.75
C ARG A 168 1.80 -3.84 11.01
N ASP A 169 0.51 -3.77 11.36
CA ASP A 169 -0.05 -4.32 12.59
C ASP A 169 -1.33 -5.12 12.30
N PRO A 170 -1.47 -6.36 12.82
CA PRO A 170 -2.69 -7.15 12.64
C PRO A 170 -3.97 -6.48 13.13
N ALA A 171 -3.90 -5.67 14.20
CA ALA A 171 -5.07 -4.97 14.71
C ALA A 171 -5.49 -3.82 13.80
N HIS A 172 -4.55 -3.10 13.19
CA HIS A 172 -4.84 -2.11 12.13
C HIS A 172 -5.51 -2.78 10.93
N PHE A 173 -4.98 -3.94 10.51
CA PHE A 173 -5.56 -4.67 9.39
C PHE A 173 -6.96 -5.19 9.71
N ALA A 174 -7.21 -5.68 10.93
CA ALA A 174 -8.53 -6.12 11.36
C ALA A 174 -9.56 -4.98 11.26
N ALA A 175 -9.26 -3.82 11.85
CA ALA A 175 -10.10 -2.65 11.77
C ALA A 175 -10.33 -2.17 10.33
N TYR A 176 -9.29 -2.22 9.50
CA TYR A 176 -9.39 -1.88 8.07
C TYR A 176 -10.31 -2.84 7.32
N MET A 177 -10.18 -4.15 7.58
CA MET A 177 -11.01 -5.18 6.96
C MET A 177 -12.49 -5.02 7.35
N ASP A 178 -12.78 -4.74 8.62
CA ASP A 178 -14.15 -4.50 9.10
C ASP A 178 -14.78 -3.27 8.42
N LEU A 179 -14.03 -2.18 8.32
CA LEU A 179 -14.48 -0.98 7.61
C LEU A 179 -14.67 -1.23 6.11
N ALA A 180 -13.75 -1.96 5.48
CA ALA A 180 -13.84 -2.33 4.08
C ALA A 180 -15.07 -3.21 3.78
N LEU A 181 -15.41 -4.14 4.69
CA LEU A 181 -16.64 -4.93 4.60
C LEU A 181 -17.89 -4.07 4.76
N LEU A 182 -17.85 -3.09 5.66
CA LEU A 182 -18.97 -2.18 5.91
C LEU A 182 -19.24 -1.24 4.73
N THR A 183 -18.19 -0.73 4.08
CA THR A 183 -18.29 0.18 2.92
C THR A 183 -18.43 -0.56 1.59
N GLY A 184 -18.13 -1.86 1.55
CA GLY A 184 -18.12 -2.68 0.34
C GLY A 184 -16.82 -2.61 -0.47
N GLU A 185 -15.82 -1.83 -0.05
CA GLU A 185 -14.54 -1.64 -0.75
C GLU A 185 -13.49 -2.67 -0.34
N VAL A 186 -13.85 -3.94 -0.41
CA VAL A 186 -13.04 -5.05 0.12
C VAL A 186 -11.88 -5.50 -0.76
N ASP A 187 -11.84 -5.08 -2.02
CA ASP A 187 -10.88 -5.64 -2.99
C ASP A 187 -9.43 -5.31 -2.62
N ARG A 188 -9.19 -4.09 -2.10
CA ARG A 188 -7.87 -3.70 -1.62
C ARG A 188 -7.44 -4.46 -0.36
N ALA A 189 -8.36 -4.65 0.59
CA ALA A 189 -8.10 -5.45 1.78
C ALA A 189 -7.77 -6.90 1.41
N CYS A 190 -8.53 -7.50 0.50
CA CYS A 190 -8.29 -8.84 -0.02
C CYS A 190 -6.97 -8.96 -0.80
N ALA A 191 -6.56 -7.92 -1.52
CA ALA A 191 -5.26 -7.89 -2.20
C ALA A 191 -4.09 -7.90 -1.19
N ILE A 192 -4.17 -7.09 -0.12
CA ILE A 192 -3.18 -7.10 0.97
C ILE A 192 -3.11 -8.49 1.62
N LEU A 193 -4.27 -9.08 1.92
CA LEU A 193 -4.37 -10.37 2.58
C LEU A 193 -3.79 -11.51 1.74
N SER A 194 -3.86 -11.42 0.40
CA SER A 194 -3.25 -12.43 -0.47
C SER A 194 -1.72 -12.43 -0.39
N GLY A 195 -1.11 -11.28 -0.21
CA GLY A 195 0.34 -11.15 -0.01
C GLY A 195 0.82 -11.39 1.42
N LYS A 196 -0.07 -11.15 2.42
CA LYS A 196 0.24 -11.25 3.85
C LYS A 196 -0.85 -12.03 4.61
N PRO A 197 -0.98 -13.36 4.39
CA PRO A 197 -2.08 -14.16 4.96
C PRO A 197 -2.13 -14.18 6.48
N TYR A 198 -1.02 -13.89 7.15
CA TYR A 198 -0.91 -13.83 8.62
C TYR A 198 -1.67 -12.64 9.23
N LEU A 199 -2.01 -11.63 8.43
CA LEU A 199 -2.81 -10.49 8.89
C LEU A 199 -4.31 -10.82 9.01
N ALA A 200 -4.75 -11.96 8.49
CA ALA A 200 -6.18 -12.31 8.49
C ALA A 200 -6.75 -12.37 9.92
N PRO A 201 -7.82 -11.64 10.21
CA PRO A 201 -8.48 -11.71 11.51
C PRO A 201 -9.04 -13.12 11.79
N SER A 202 -9.45 -13.84 10.76
CA SER A 202 -9.94 -15.21 10.87
C SER A 202 -9.84 -15.99 9.55
N LEU A 203 -10.06 -17.32 9.61
CA LEU A 203 -10.18 -18.15 8.41
C LEU A 203 -11.38 -17.76 7.54
N ALA A 204 -12.44 -17.19 8.13
CA ALA A 204 -13.59 -16.70 7.38
C ALA A 204 -13.19 -15.56 6.43
N HIS A 205 -12.37 -14.60 6.88
CA HIS A 205 -11.86 -13.51 6.03
C HIS A 205 -10.98 -14.04 4.91
N ARG A 206 -10.15 -15.05 5.17
CA ARG A 206 -9.33 -15.69 4.14
C ARG A 206 -10.17 -16.40 3.10
N SER A 207 -11.18 -17.17 3.55
CA SER A 207 -12.14 -17.86 2.67
C SER A 207 -12.90 -16.86 1.81
N PHE A 208 -13.45 -15.79 2.42
CA PHE A 208 -14.14 -14.72 1.73
C PHE A 208 -13.26 -14.07 0.64
N CYS A 209 -12.03 -13.71 0.98
CA CYS A 209 -11.11 -13.08 0.02
C CYS A 209 -10.67 -14.04 -1.10
N ALA A 210 -10.55 -15.34 -0.84
CA ALA A 210 -10.30 -16.34 -1.87
C ALA A 210 -11.48 -16.41 -2.85
N ALA A 211 -12.71 -16.48 -2.34
CA ALA A 211 -13.93 -16.48 -3.15
C ALA A 211 -14.04 -15.21 -4.01
N ARG A 212 -13.79 -14.03 -3.41
CA ARG A 212 -13.81 -12.74 -4.14
C ARG A 212 -12.88 -12.71 -5.33
N ARG A 213 -11.72 -13.38 -5.26
CA ARG A 213 -10.75 -13.47 -6.37
C ARG A 213 -11.06 -14.60 -7.36
N GLY A 214 -12.16 -15.37 -7.16
CA GLY A 214 -12.52 -16.50 -7.99
C GLY A 214 -11.80 -17.81 -7.65
N ASP A 215 -10.99 -17.85 -6.60
CA ASP A 215 -10.31 -19.06 -6.12
C ASP A 215 -11.24 -19.85 -5.22
N LEU A 216 -12.28 -20.44 -5.83
CA LEU A 216 -13.30 -21.22 -5.13
C LEU A 216 -12.76 -22.48 -4.46
N PRO A 217 -11.78 -23.23 -5.05
CA PRO A 217 -11.23 -24.39 -4.39
C PRO A 217 -10.54 -24.06 -3.06
N SER A 218 -9.71 -23.02 -3.04
CA SER A 218 -9.04 -22.55 -1.82
C SER A 218 -10.05 -21.99 -0.81
N SER A 219 -11.06 -21.27 -1.28
CA SER A 219 -12.13 -20.76 -0.42
C SER A 219 -12.88 -21.89 0.29
N ALA A 220 -13.31 -22.93 -0.45
CA ALA A 220 -14.00 -24.08 0.13
C ALA A 220 -13.11 -24.80 1.16
N LEU A 221 -11.84 -25.06 0.84
CA LEU A 221 -10.91 -25.70 1.77
C LEU A 221 -10.74 -24.89 3.07
N LEU A 222 -10.59 -23.57 2.96
CA LEU A 222 -10.47 -22.69 4.13
C LEU A 222 -11.75 -22.68 4.96
N TYR A 223 -12.90 -22.68 4.32
CA TYR A 223 -14.20 -22.74 4.99
C TYR A 223 -14.38 -24.07 5.73
N ASP A 224 -14.18 -25.21 5.07
CA ASP A 224 -14.30 -26.53 5.66
C ASP A 224 -13.34 -26.74 6.82
N THR A 225 -12.10 -26.24 6.69
CA THR A 225 -11.12 -26.25 7.75
C THR A 225 -11.59 -25.42 8.94
N GLY A 226 -12.04 -24.20 8.70
CA GLY A 226 -12.53 -23.30 9.73
C GLY A 226 -13.77 -23.83 10.44
N TYR A 227 -14.67 -24.45 9.70
CA TYR A 227 -15.85 -25.13 10.24
C TYR A 227 -15.46 -26.31 11.13
N SER A 228 -14.57 -27.18 10.65
CA SER A 228 -14.09 -28.36 11.38
C SER A 228 -13.35 -28.01 12.68
N LEU A 229 -12.66 -26.84 12.68
CA LEU A 229 -11.97 -26.30 13.87
C LEU A 229 -12.89 -25.49 14.80
N GLY A 230 -14.16 -25.31 14.46
CA GLY A 230 -15.11 -24.48 15.20
C GLY A 230 -14.79 -22.99 15.17
N SER A 231 -13.91 -22.53 14.26
CA SER A 231 -13.56 -21.11 14.09
C SER A 231 -14.50 -20.36 13.13
N ILE A 232 -15.30 -21.09 12.39
CA ILE A 232 -16.41 -20.58 11.57
C ILE A 232 -17.70 -21.22 12.08
N PRO A 233 -18.73 -20.44 12.45
CA PRO A 233 -20.01 -21.00 12.91
C PRO A 233 -20.70 -21.78 11.80
N ALA A 234 -21.56 -22.73 12.19
CA ALA A 234 -22.44 -23.41 11.26
C ALA A 234 -23.40 -22.41 10.61
N PRO A 235 -23.78 -22.63 9.34
CA PRO A 235 -24.73 -21.80 8.62
C PRO A 235 -26.13 -21.84 9.24
#